data_62d09848c5c3a633e55d655325f06026
#
_entry.id   62d09848c5c3a633e55d655325f06026
#
_cell.length_a   1.000
_cell.length_b   1.000
_cell.length_c   1.000
_cell.angle_alpha   90.00
_cell.angle_beta   90.00
_cell.angle_gamma   90.00
#
_symmetry.space_group_name_H-M   'P 1'
#
loop_
_entity.id
_entity.type
_entity.pdbx_description
1 polymer ?
#
loop_
_entity_poly.entity_id
_entity_poly.type
_entity_poly.pdbx_seq_one_letter_code
_entity_poly.pdbx_strand_id
1 'polypeptide(L)'
;MPGINVSNLESMNQLTTERLVVREWELDDAAAALAIYGVETVTRWLTPAMGQVDDEAAMRSVLQAWIEDQPNMLPPRGRWAIQRKDDGAVIGGLGIRLLPPYEEDLELSWQLRPEEWGNGYAAEAGRALIRWAFTQEIDELFAVARPSNTRAIGTAKRLGMGWVGETDKYYNLRLQVFRVRPSDLVDQDG
;
A
#
# COMPACT_ATOMS: atom_id res chain seq x y z
N MET A 1 0.76 -34.55 9.80
CA MET A 1 1.01 -33.12 9.43
C MET A 1 1.11 -33.08 7.93
N PRO A 2 0.13 -32.58 7.15
CA PRO A 2 0.32 -32.37 5.72
C PRO A 2 1.28 -31.20 5.55
N GLY A 3 2.36 -31.42 4.82
CA GLY A 3 3.36 -30.41 4.51
C GLY A 3 2.72 -29.27 3.70
N ILE A 4 2.95 -28.03 4.13
CA ILE A 4 2.60 -26.82 3.39
C ILE A 4 3.37 -26.89 2.07
N ASN A 5 2.62 -26.99 0.97
CA ASN A 5 3.20 -26.99 -0.37
C ASN A 5 3.64 -25.56 -0.71
N VAL A 6 4.91 -25.26 -0.54
CA VAL A 6 5.52 -23.92 -0.75
C VAL A 6 5.55 -23.51 -2.24
N SER A 7 5.03 -24.33 -3.15
CA SER A 7 5.10 -24.09 -4.60
C SER A 7 4.04 -23.12 -5.16
N ASN A 8 3.14 -22.56 -4.34
CA ASN A 8 2.08 -21.64 -4.77
C ASN A 8 2.22 -20.19 -4.23
N LEU A 9 3.35 -19.84 -3.61
CA LEU A 9 3.64 -18.47 -3.23
C LEU A 9 4.22 -17.72 -4.44
N GLU A 10 3.37 -17.42 -5.41
CA GLU A 10 3.79 -16.58 -6.55
C GLU A 10 3.98 -15.14 -6.08
N SER A 11 5.22 -14.65 -6.17
CA SER A 11 5.50 -13.22 -6.00
C SER A 11 4.69 -12.45 -7.04
N MET A 12 4.09 -11.33 -6.61
CA MET A 12 3.36 -10.47 -7.53
C MET A 12 4.33 -9.78 -8.48
N ASN A 13 4.38 -10.20 -9.74
CA ASN A 13 5.19 -9.53 -10.75
C ASN A 13 4.55 -8.20 -11.18
N GLN A 14 3.24 -8.21 -11.46
CA GLN A 14 2.52 -7.03 -11.95
C GLN A 14 1.00 -7.23 -11.86
N LEU A 15 0.26 -6.19 -11.46
CA LEU A 15 -1.19 -6.12 -11.60
C LEU A 15 -1.57 -5.03 -12.60
N THR A 16 -2.59 -5.30 -13.40
CA THR A 16 -3.10 -4.36 -14.40
C THR A 16 -4.56 -4.06 -14.12
N THR A 17 -4.92 -2.79 -14.08
CA THR A 17 -6.29 -2.29 -13.95
C THR A 17 -6.74 -1.58 -15.24
N GLU A 18 -7.86 -0.88 -15.22
CA GLU A 18 -8.31 -0.10 -16.37
C GLU A 18 -7.28 0.98 -16.77
N ARG A 19 -6.81 1.80 -15.78
CA ARG A 19 -5.95 2.95 -16.01
C ARG A 19 -4.51 2.78 -15.52
N LEU A 20 -4.24 1.74 -14.71
CA LEU A 20 -3.00 1.63 -13.94
C LEU A 20 -2.29 0.30 -14.15
N VAL A 21 -0.98 0.33 -13.88
CA VAL A 21 -0.12 -0.82 -13.66
C VAL A 21 0.46 -0.69 -12.26
N VAL A 22 0.31 -1.73 -11.44
CA VAL A 22 0.99 -1.87 -10.14
C VAL A 22 2.14 -2.83 -10.35
N ARG A 23 3.37 -2.37 -10.16
CA ARG A 23 4.60 -3.14 -10.43
C ARG A 23 5.65 -2.91 -9.34
N GLU A 24 6.67 -3.71 -9.33
CA GLU A 24 7.82 -3.46 -8.47
C GLU A 24 8.47 -2.10 -8.76
N TRP A 25 9.08 -1.51 -7.73
CA TRP A 25 9.88 -0.30 -7.88
C TRP A 25 11.16 -0.58 -8.65
N GLU A 26 11.58 0.40 -9.43
CA GLU A 26 12.85 0.41 -10.15
C GLU A 26 13.70 1.60 -9.69
N LEU A 27 15.03 1.51 -9.81
CA LEU A 27 15.92 2.62 -9.41
C LEU A 27 15.68 3.89 -10.24
N ASP A 28 15.25 3.73 -11.49
CA ASP A 28 14.93 4.85 -12.38
C ASP A 28 13.62 5.57 -11.98
N ASP A 29 12.84 5.01 -11.07
CA ASP A 29 11.67 5.68 -10.48
C ASP A 29 12.05 6.75 -9.43
N ALA A 30 13.33 6.96 -9.11
CA ALA A 30 13.75 7.80 -7.98
C ALA A 30 13.19 9.24 -8.05
N ALA A 31 13.22 9.88 -9.21
CA ALA A 31 12.66 11.22 -9.38
C ALA A 31 11.13 11.25 -9.16
N ALA A 32 10.40 10.26 -9.69
CA ALA A 32 8.96 10.14 -9.50
C ALA A 32 8.60 9.78 -8.04
N ALA A 33 9.36 8.90 -7.40
CA ALA A 33 9.20 8.56 -6.00
C ALA A 33 9.47 9.76 -5.09
N LEU A 34 10.45 10.61 -5.40
CA LEU A 34 10.71 11.85 -4.67
C LEU A 34 9.53 12.82 -4.73
N ALA A 35 8.80 12.89 -5.86
CA ALA A 35 7.58 13.68 -5.98
C ALA A 35 6.44 13.17 -5.07
N ILE A 36 6.56 11.98 -4.52
CA ILE A 36 5.63 11.38 -3.54
C ILE A 36 6.21 11.54 -2.13
N TYR A 37 7.39 10.99 -1.88
CA TYR A 37 7.99 10.83 -0.55
C TYR A 37 8.90 12.01 -0.14
N GLY A 38 9.14 12.96 -1.04
CA GLY A 38 9.85 14.20 -0.77
C GLY A 38 8.94 15.37 -0.39
N VAL A 39 7.61 15.19 -0.37
CA VAL A 39 6.67 16.28 -0.07
C VAL A 39 6.00 16.10 1.29
N GLU A 40 6.06 17.14 2.11
CA GLU A 40 5.55 17.13 3.49
C GLU A 40 4.04 16.82 3.55
N THR A 41 3.26 17.29 2.59
CA THR A 41 1.81 17.04 2.53
C THR A 41 1.45 15.55 2.40
N VAL A 42 2.38 14.71 1.95
CA VAL A 42 2.27 13.25 1.94
C VAL A 42 2.91 12.64 3.19
N THR A 43 4.18 12.99 3.45
CA THR A 43 5.00 12.29 4.44
C THR A 43 4.59 12.58 5.88
N ARG A 44 3.97 13.72 6.17
CA ARG A 44 3.42 14.00 7.51
C ARG A 44 2.43 12.95 8.01
N TRP A 45 1.80 12.20 7.09
CA TRP A 45 0.87 11.12 7.43
C TRP A 45 1.57 9.77 7.62
N LEU A 46 2.81 9.64 7.15
CA LEU A 46 3.60 8.41 7.21
C LEU A 46 4.44 8.30 8.48
N THR A 47 4.75 9.42 9.11
CA THR A 47 5.53 9.44 10.36
C THR A 47 4.79 8.68 11.47
N PRO A 48 5.44 7.80 12.26
CA PRO A 48 6.90 7.59 12.33
C PRO A 48 7.46 6.53 11.38
N ALA A 49 6.62 5.86 10.58
CA ALA A 49 7.05 4.76 9.72
C ALA A 49 8.03 5.19 8.62
N MET A 50 7.87 6.41 8.11
CA MET A 50 8.74 7.01 7.11
C MET A 50 8.75 8.53 7.27
N GLY A 51 9.93 9.14 7.23
CA GLY A 51 10.11 10.59 7.16
C GLY A 51 10.13 11.11 5.74
N GLN A 52 10.15 12.44 5.61
CA GLN A 52 10.35 13.10 4.32
C GLN A 52 11.74 12.78 3.75
N VAL A 53 11.82 12.51 2.46
CA VAL A 53 13.08 12.26 1.76
C VAL A 53 13.54 13.58 1.11
N ASP A 54 14.82 13.95 1.32
CA ASP A 54 15.30 15.30 1.01
C ASP A 54 15.61 15.53 -0.46
N ASP A 55 16.18 14.50 -1.14
CA ASP A 55 16.61 14.62 -2.53
C ASP A 55 16.56 13.28 -3.28
N GLU A 56 16.82 13.33 -4.59
CA GLU A 56 16.76 12.15 -5.45
C GLU A 56 17.82 11.09 -5.09
N ALA A 57 19.00 11.49 -4.63
CA ALA A 57 20.04 10.55 -4.24
C ALA A 57 19.63 9.78 -2.98
N ALA A 58 19.03 10.45 -2.00
CA ALA A 58 18.43 9.82 -0.82
C ALA A 58 17.26 8.90 -1.23
N MET A 59 16.40 9.34 -2.15
CA MET A 59 15.28 8.51 -2.63
C MET A 59 15.78 7.27 -3.37
N ARG A 60 16.83 7.39 -4.18
CA ARG A 60 17.47 6.25 -4.85
C ARG A 60 17.99 5.23 -3.85
N SER A 61 18.58 5.68 -2.73
CA SER A 61 19.04 4.80 -1.65
C SER A 61 17.86 4.08 -0.96
N VAL A 62 16.74 4.76 -0.76
CA VAL A 62 15.50 4.16 -0.22
C VAL A 62 14.97 3.10 -1.17
N LEU A 63 14.88 3.41 -2.49
CA LEU A 63 14.43 2.45 -3.49
C LEU A 63 15.35 1.23 -3.58
N GLN A 64 16.66 1.44 -3.53
CA GLN A 64 17.65 0.34 -3.52
C GLN A 64 17.35 -0.63 -2.36
N ALA A 65 17.15 -0.11 -1.15
CA ALA A 65 16.81 -0.93 0.01
C ALA A 65 15.48 -1.66 -0.17
N TRP A 66 14.45 -1.01 -0.73
CA TRP A 66 13.15 -1.64 -0.99
C TRP A 66 13.24 -2.77 -2.02
N ILE A 67 14.00 -2.56 -3.10
CA ILE A 67 14.21 -3.55 -4.18
C ILE A 67 14.98 -4.77 -3.65
N GLU A 68 16.01 -4.54 -2.84
CA GLU A 68 16.80 -5.62 -2.22
C GLU A 68 16.00 -6.43 -1.20
N ASP A 69 15.08 -5.78 -0.47
CA ASP A 69 14.27 -6.41 0.57
C ASP A 69 13.05 -7.16 -0.02
N GLN A 70 12.53 -6.72 -1.17
CA GLN A 70 11.31 -7.27 -1.78
C GLN A 70 11.32 -8.80 -1.96
N PRO A 71 12.37 -9.44 -2.49
CA PRO A 71 12.40 -10.89 -2.65
C PRO A 71 12.40 -11.68 -1.34
N ASN A 72 12.73 -11.03 -0.23
CA ASN A 72 12.78 -11.64 1.11
C ASN A 72 11.44 -11.53 1.84
N MET A 73 10.48 -10.78 1.31
CA MET A 73 9.15 -10.65 1.90
C MET A 73 8.28 -11.84 1.52
N LEU A 74 7.63 -12.43 2.52
CA LEU A 74 6.60 -13.44 2.28
C LEU A 74 5.31 -12.78 1.77
N PRO A 75 4.73 -13.24 0.65
CA PRO A 75 3.44 -12.74 0.19
C PRO A 75 2.36 -12.82 1.28
N PRO A 76 1.43 -11.85 1.33
CA PRO A 76 1.25 -10.76 0.38
C PRO A 76 2.06 -9.49 0.70
N ARG A 77 3.07 -9.55 1.56
CA ARG A 77 3.88 -8.38 1.92
C ARG A 77 4.73 -7.91 0.75
N GLY A 78 4.86 -6.60 0.61
CA GLY A 78 5.65 -5.99 -0.43
C GLY A 78 5.39 -4.49 -0.59
N ARG A 79 6.14 -3.87 -1.52
CA ARG A 79 6.04 -2.46 -1.90
C ARG A 79 6.05 -2.34 -3.41
N TRP A 80 5.11 -1.58 -3.95
CA TRP A 80 4.91 -1.46 -5.39
C TRP A 80 4.69 -0.02 -5.81
N ALA A 81 5.14 0.30 -7.04
CA ALA A 81 4.83 1.54 -7.71
C ALA A 81 3.45 1.47 -8.37
N ILE A 82 2.75 2.60 -8.40
CA ILE A 82 1.54 2.81 -9.20
C ILE A 82 1.94 3.61 -10.44
N GLN A 83 1.82 3.01 -11.60
CA GLN A 83 2.14 3.61 -12.89
C GLN A 83 0.87 3.83 -13.70
N ARG A 84 0.69 5.01 -14.27
CA ARG A 84 -0.42 5.33 -15.17
C ARG A 84 -0.14 4.82 -16.59
N LYS A 85 -1.14 4.21 -17.24
CA LYS A 85 -0.96 3.56 -18.53
C LYS A 85 -0.82 4.52 -19.71
N ASP A 86 -1.52 5.65 -19.66
CA ASP A 86 -1.63 6.57 -20.78
C ASP A 86 -0.31 7.28 -21.11
N ASP A 87 0.48 7.59 -20.10
CA ASP A 87 1.74 8.32 -20.24
C ASP A 87 2.95 7.63 -19.58
N GLY A 88 2.73 6.49 -18.93
CA GLY A 88 3.78 5.73 -18.23
C GLY A 88 4.28 6.39 -16.94
N ALA A 89 3.65 7.46 -16.47
CA ALA A 89 4.10 8.17 -15.27
C ALA A 89 3.87 7.33 -14.01
N VAL A 90 4.89 7.24 -13.15
CA VAL A 90 4.74 6.73 -11.78
C VAL A 90 4.12 7.81 -10.92
N ILE A 91 2.95 7.54 -10.37
CA ILE A 91 2.12 8.52 -9.67
C ILE A 91 1.94 8.24 -8.18
N GLY A 92 2.34 7.07 -7.71
CA GLY A 92 2.15 6.69 -6.31
C GLY A 92 2.83 5.38 -5.94
N GLY A 93 2.60 4.97 -4.70
CA GLY A 93 3.06 3.71 -4.14
C GLY A 93 1.95 2.99 -3.38
N LEU A 94 2.05 1.67 -3.37
CA LEU A 94 1.26 0.75 -2.56
C LEU A 94 2.18 -0.11 -1.69
N GLY A 95 1.68 -0.57 -0.55
CA GLY A 95 2.39 -1.51 0.28
C GLY A 95 1.46 -2.39 1.10
N ILE A 96 1.91 -3.60 1.37
CA ILE A 96 1.35 -4.48 2.41
C ILE A 96 2.49 -4.82 3.35
N ARG A 97 2.29 -4.53 4.65
CA ARG A 97 3.28 -4.77 5.69
C ARG A 97 2.63 -5.19 7.00
N LEU A 98 3.43 -5.71 7.91
CA LEU A 98 2.97 -5.96 9.27
C LEU A 98 2.93 -4.66 10.06
N LEU A 99 1.87 -4.45 10.85
CA LEU A 99 1.71 -3.30 11.71
C LEU A 99 2.58 -3.45 12.96
N PRO A 100 3.49 -2.47 13.25
CA PRO A 100 4.27 -2.50 14.47
C PRO A 100 3.38 -2.17 15.69
N PRO A 101 3.76 -2.52 16.92
CA PRO A 101 5.00 -3.21 17.27
C PRO A 101 4.87 -4.74 17.28
N TYR A 102 3.67 -5.29 17.16
CA TYR A 102 3.41 -6.71 17.41
C TYR A 102 3.58 -7.57 16.15
N GLU A 103 3.58 -6.96 14.96
CA GLU A 103 3.77 -7.65 13.68
C GLU A 103 2.79 -8.82 13.44
N GLU A 104 1.54 -8.65 13.87
CA GLU A 104 0.47 -9.65 13.73
C GLU A 104 -0.51 -9.30 12.62
N ASP A 105 -0.82 -8.01 12.47
CA ASP A 105 -1.84 -7.50 11.55
C ASP A 105 -1.22 -6.97 10.27
N LEU A 106 -1.79 -7.33 9.11
CA LEU A 106 -1.35 -6.85 7.80
C LEU A 106 -2.03 -5.53 7.46
N GLU A 107 -1.23 -4.51 7.17
CA GLU A 107 -1.68 -3.18 6.73
C GLU A 107 -1.54 -3.02 5.22
N LEU A 108 -2.63 -2.59 4.56
CA LEU A 108 -2.59 -1.98 3.24
C LEU A 108 -2.32 -0.48 3.37
N SER A 109 -1.31 0.01 2.69
CA SER A 109 -0.95 1.43 2.63
C SER A 109 -0.88 1.94 1.19
N TRP A 110 -1.19 3.22 0.99
CA TRP A 110 -1.14 3.90 -0.31
C TRP A 110 -0.67 5.34 -0.17
N GLN A 111 0.07 5.80 -1.15
CA GLN A 111 0.49 7.19 -1.29
C GLN A 111 0.39 7.58 -2.76
N LEU A 112 -0.08 8.80 -3.03
CA LEU A 112 -0.06 9.42 -4.36
C LEU A 112 0.62 10.78 -4.27
N ARG A 113 1.31 11.18 -5.34
CA ARG A 113 1.72 12.57 -5.46
C ARG A 113 0.50 13.48 -5.45
N PRO A 114 0.59 14.68 -4.86
CA PRO A 114 -0.58 15.54 -4.61
C PRO A 114 -1.42 15.87 -5.84
N GLU A 115 -0.79 16.03 -6.99
CA GLU A 115 -1.44 16.39 -8.26
C GLU A 115 -2.42 15.30 -8.76
N GLU A 116 -2.25 14.07 -8.29
CA GLU A 116 -3.07 12.92 -8.69
C GLU A 116 -4.22 12.61 -7.71
N TRP A 117 -4.35 13.41 -6.65
CA TRP A 117 -5.46 13.23 -5.72
C TRP A 117 -6.81 13.54 -6.37
N GLY A 118 -7.86 12.87 -5.90
CA GLY A 118 -9.22 13.12 -6.38
C GLY A 118 -9.61 12.35 -7.66
N ASN A 119 -8.68 11.62 -8.29
CA ASN A 119 -8.92 10.86 -9.52
C ASN A 119 -9.34 9.41 -9.28
N GLY A 120 -9.36 8.94 -8.03
CA GLY A 120 -9.72 7.56 -7.69
C GLY A 120 -8.62 6.52 -7.89
N TYR A 121 -7.41 6.94 -8.24
CA TYR A 121 -6.29 6.02 -8.53
C TYR A 121 -5.91 5.14 -7.34
N ALA A 122 -5.86 5.69 -6.12
CA ALA A 122 -5.53 4.90 -4.93
C ALA A 122 -6.56 3.78 -4.68
N ALA A 123 -7.85 4.08 -4.87
CA ALA A 123 -8.90 3.08 -4.73
C ALA A 123 -8.86 2.02 -5.84
N GLU A 124 -8.58 2.41 -7.09
CA GLU A 124 -8.44 1.49 -8.21
C GLU A 124 -7.27 0.52 -8.01
N ALA A 125 -6.08 1.05 -7.73
CA ALA A 125 -4.88 0.25 -7.48
C ALA A 125 -5.02 -0.61 -6.22
N GLY A 126 -5.57 -0.05 -5.14
CA GLY A 126 -5.78 -0.75 -3.88
C GLY A 126 -6.74 -1.93 -4.00
N ARG A 127 -7.85 -1.81 -4.77
CA ARG A 127 -8.75 -2.95 -5.02
C ARG A 127 -8.04 -4.10 -5.73
N ALA A 128 -7.22 -3.80 -6.74
CA ALA A 128 -6.46 -4.83 -7.43
C ALA A 128 -5.49 -5.54 -6.49
N LEU A 129 -4.80 -4.78 -5.63
CA LEU A 129 -3.87 -5.34 -4.65
C LEU A 129 -4.59 -6.17 -3.57
N ILE A 130 -5.75 -5.72 -3.08
CA ILE A 130 -6.56 -6.47 -2.11
C ILE A 130 -7.00 -7.81 -2.70
N ARG A 131 -7.52 -7.82 -3.94
CA ARG A 131 -7.94 -9.07 -4.61
C ARG A 131 -6.78 -10.06 -4.75
N TRP A 132 -5.62 -9.57 -5.18
CA TRP A 132 -4.44 -10.42 -5.25
C TRP A 132 -4.00 -10.91 -3.86
N ALA A 133 -3.97 -10.05 -2.86
CA ALA A 133 -3.56 -10.42 -1.51
C ALA A 133 -4.42 -11.55 -0.93
N PHE A 134 -5.73 -11.55 -1.18
CA PHE A 134 -6.60 -12.63 -0.73
C PHE A 134 -6.39 -13.95 -1.48
N THR A 135 -5.73 -13.97 -2.62
CA THR A 135 -5.26 -15.24 -3.23
C THR A 135 -4.10 -15.87 -2.47
N GLN A 136 -3.48 -15.15 -1.53
CA GLN A 136 -2.37 -15.59 -0.70
C GLN A 136 -2.83 -16.19 0.65
N GLU A 137 -4.10 -16.62 0.74
CA GLU A 137 -4.68 -17.33 1.90
C GLU A 137 -4.64 -16.52 3.21
N ILE A 138 -4.80 -15.19 3.14
CA ILE A 138 -4.97 -14.33 4.30
C ILE A 138 -6.46 -14.07 4.57
N ASP A 139 -6.81 -13.88 5.85
CA ASP A 139 -8.19 -13.73 6.28
C ASP A 139 -8.70 -12.29 6.23
N GLU A 140 -7.81 -11.31 6.41
CA GLU A 140 -8.16 -9.90 6.50
C GLU A 140 -6.98 -8.97 6.21
N LEU A 141 -7.30 -7.75 5.78
CA LEU A 141 -6.36 -6.64 5.66
C LEU A 141 -6.90 -5.43 6.41
N PHE A 142 -6.00 -4.71 7.05
CA PHE A 142 -6.30 -3.46 7.75
C PHE A 142 -5.78 -2.26 6.98
N ALA A 143 -6.37 -1.10 7.25
CA ALA A 143 -5.80 0.20 6.96
C ALA A 143 -5.96 1.07 8.22
N VAL A 144 -4.94 1.83 8.52
CA VAL A 144 -4.96 2.73 9.68
C VAL A 144 -4.72 4.17 9.22
N ALA A 145 -5.42 5.10 9.83
CA ALA A 145 -5.30 6.52 9.50
C ALA A 145 -5.46 7.39 10.74
N ARG A 146 -4.71 8.48 10.83
CA ARG A 146 -4.97 9.51 11.84
C ARG A 146 -6.37 10.08 11.64
N PRO A 147 -7.12 10.40 12.70
CA PRO A 147 -8.51 10.89 12.59
C PRO A 147 -8.67 12.11 11.69
N SER A 148 -7.64 12.97 11.60
CA SER A 148 -7.65 14.16 10.74
C SER A 148 -7.27 13.89 9.28
N ASN A 149 -6.83 12.67 8.94
CA ASN A 149 -6.53 12.29 7.55
C ASN A 149 -7.78 11.85 6.80
N THR A 150 -8.68 12.80 6.54
CA THR A 150 -9.98 12.54 5.91
C THR A 150 -9.86 11.94 4.51
N ARG A 151 -8.76 12.22 3.80
CA ARG A 151 -8.48 11.64 2.47
C ARG A 151 -8.22 10.14 2.57
N ALA A 152 -7.37 9.70 3.48
CA ALA A 152 -7.10 8.27 3.69
C ALA A 152 -8.35 7.54 4.15
N ILE A 153 -9.12 8.13 5.07
CA ILE A 153 -10.40 7.59 5.54
C ILE A 153 -11.38 7.43 4.36
N GLY A 154 -11.50 8.45 3.51
CA GLY A 154 -12.35 8.39 2.32
C GLY A 154 -11.92 7.30 1.33
N THR A 155 -10.61 7.09 1.16
CA THR A 155 -10.08 6.03 0.30
C THR A 155 -10.34 4.65 0.89
N ALA A 156 -10.13 4.44 2.19
CA ALA A 156 -10.45 3.17 2.87
C ALA A 156 -11.92 2.78 2.65
N LYS A 157 -12.85 3.74 2.79
CA LYS A 157 -14.28 3.52 2.52
C LYS A 157 -14.54 3.15 1.05
N ARG A 158 -13.90 3.81 0.08
CA ARG A 158 -14.02 3.47 -1.35
C ARG A 158 -13.42 2.12 -1.70
N LEU A 159 -12.47 1.63 -0.90
CA LEU A 159 -11.93 0.26 -1.00
C LEU A 159 -12.88 -0.80 -0.45
N GLY A 160 -14.02 -0.41 0.14
CA GLY A 160 -14.94 -1.31 0.79
C GLY A 160 -14.52 -1.75 2.19
N MET A 161 -13.55 -1.05 2.79
CA MET A 161 -13.09 -1.35 4.15
C MET A 161 -14.07 -0.80 5.18
N GLY A 162 -14.54 -1.67 6.06
CA GLY A 162 -15.41 -1.28 7.18
C GLY A 162 -14.60 -0.68 8.34
N TRP A 163 -15.14 0.37 8.97
CA TRP A 163 -14.57 0.92 10.18
C TRP A 163 -14.77 -0.05 11.36
N VAL A 164 -13.71 -0.34 12.09
CA VAL A 164 -13.74 -1.28 13.23
C VAL A 164 -13.39 -0.64 14.57
N GLY A 165 -13.06 0.62 14.60
CA GLY A 165 -12.84 1.37 15.84
C GLY A 165 -11.61 2.28 15.80
N GLU A 166 -11.29 2.80 16.97
CA GLU A 166 -10.06 3.56 17.22
C GLU A 166 -9.10 2.73 18.08
N THR A 167 -7.81 2.95 17.92
CA THR A 167 -6.77 2.29 18.71
C THR A 167 -5.55 3.18 18.88
N ASP A 168 -4.78 2.95 19.93
CA ASP A 168 -3.42 3.43 20.14
C ASP A 168 -2.37 2.30 20.06
N LYS A 169 -2.82 1.09 19.66
CA LYS A 169 -1.99 -0.12 19.56
C LYS A 169 -0.79 0.06 18.61
N TYR A 170 -0.97 0.82 17.50
CA TYR A 170 0.01 0.92 16.44
C TYR A 170 0.74 2.27 16.45
N TYR A 171 2.05 2.28 16.23
CA TYR A 171 2.89 3.48 16.12
C TYR A 171 2.86 4.44 17.31
N ASN A 172 2.29 4.05 18.46
CA ASN A 172 1.98 4.97 19.58
C ASN A 172 1.15 6.19 19.13
N LEU A 173 0.25 6.00 18.20
CA LEU A 173 -0.62 7.03 17.65
C LEU A 173 -2.09 6.63 17.84
N ARG A 174 -2.94 7.63 18.09
CA ARG A 174 -4.37 7.42 18.00
C ARG A 174 -4.79 7.29 16.53
N LEU A 175 -5.33 6.14 16.15
CA LEU A 175 -5.64 5.78 14.76
C LEU A 175 -7.07 5.27 14.63
N GLN A 176 -7.72 5.66 13.54
CA GLN A 176 -8.90 5.00 13.01
C GLN A 176 -8.47 3.72 12.30
N VAL A 177 -9.17 2.62 12.57
CA VAL A 177 -8.88 1.31 12.00
C VAL A 177 -10.00 0.89 11.07
N PHE A 178 -9.63 0.50 9.87
CA PHE A 178 -10.51 -0.06 8.84
C PHE A 178 -10.05 -1.46 8.50
N ARG A 179 -11.01 -2.34 8.11
CA ARG A 179 -10.74 -3.73 7.78
C ARG A 179 -11.53 -4.17 6.56
N VAL A 180 -10.94 -5.04 5.76
CA VAL A 180 -11.61 -5.77 4.68
C VAL A 180 -11.29 -7.26 4.80
N ARG A 181 -12.28 -8.10 4.49
CA ARG A 181 -12.20 -9.57 4.42
C ARG A 181 -12.60 -10.05 3.03
N PRO A 182 -12.27 -11.29 2.63
CA PRO A 182 -12.71 -11.84 1.35
C PRO A 182 -14.23 -11.77 1.14
N SER A 183 -15.04 -11.99 2.20
CA SER A 183 -16.50 -11.89 2.13
C SER A 183 -17.00 -10.49 1.76
N ASP A 184 -16.27 -9.44 2.15
CA ASP A 184 -16.69 -8.05 1.90
C ASP A 184 -16.53 -7.66 0.40
N LEU A 185 -15.75 -8.43 -0.37
CA LEU A 185 -15.55 -8.18 -1.81
C LEU A 185 -16.70 -8.73 -2.66
N VAL A 186 -17.35 -9.80 -2.22
CA VAL A 186 -18.43 -10.46 -2.97
C VAL A 186 -19.64 -9.55 -3.12
N ASP A 187 -19.90 -8.68 -2.14
CA ASP A 187 -21.04 -7.76 -2.15
C ASP A 187 -20.84 -6.52 -3.06
N GLN A 188 -19.64 -6.32 -3.64
CA GLN A 188 -19.32 -5.15 -4.48
C GLN A 188 -19.37 -5.42 -5.99
N ASP A 189 -19.43 -6.68 -6.40
CA ASP A 189 -19.49 -7.12 -7.80
C ASP A 189 -20.93 -7.50 -8.24
N GLY A 190 -21.95 -7.17 -7.43
CA GLY A 190 -23.38 -7.44 -7.63
C GLY A 190 -24.15 -6.25 -8.22
#